data_affa34e4deb723640b8adde9f7e3e572
#
_entry.id   affa34e4deb723640b8adde9f7e3e572
#
_cell.length_a   1.000
_cell.length_b   1.000
_cell.length_c   1.000
_cell.angle_alpha   90.00
_cell.angle_beta   90.00
_cell.angle_gamma   90.00
#
_symmetry.space_group_name_H-M   'P 1'
#
loop_
_entity.id
_entity.type
_entity.pdbx_description
1 polymer ?
#
loop_
_entity_poly.entity_id
_entity_poly.type
_entity_poly.pdbx_seq_one_letter_code
_entity_poly.pdbx_strand_id
1 'polypeptide(L)'
;MDSMKIVYKVLSEVDKQLDDISFDESFIKDLKASDNRVNKIIETLLDEGYLTGIKISKSKTGNIVMFMSPRLTIKGMEFLQENSTMQKIKNGLKDIKDVTPFI
;
A
#
# COMPACT_ATOMS: atom_id res chain seq x y z
N MET A 1 -12.32 -2.39 -7.64
CA MET A 1 -11.32 -3.09 -6.82
C MET A 1 -11.68 -2.93 -5.36
N ASP A 2 -11.58 -4.00 -4.62
CA ASP A 2 -11.88 -4.00 -3.21
C ASP A 2 -10.93 -3.09 -2.44
N SER A 3 -11.42 -2.37 -1.46
CA SER A 3 -10.61 -1.42 -0.69
C SER A 3 -9.42 -2.08 -0.01
N MET A 4 -9.62 -3.27 0.56
CA MET A 4 -8.51 -3.95 1.22
C MET A 4 -7.42 -4.39 0.23
N LYS A 5 -7.80 -4.68 -1.00
CA LYS A 5 -6.80 -4.97 -2.03
C LYS A 5 -6.00 -3.73 -2.37
N ILE A 6 -6.65 -2.56 -2.36
CA ILE A 6 -5.95 -1.31 -2.60
C ILE A 6 -4.97 -1.05 -1.46
N VAL A 7 -5.40 -1.26 -0.22
CA VAL A 7 -4.53 -1.10 0.95
C VAL A 7 -3.29 -1.97 0.79
N TYR A 8 -3.49 -3.24 0.50
CA TYR A 8 -2.38 -4.18 0.37
C TYR A 8 -1.45 -3.76 -0.77
N LYS A 9 -2.02 -3.33 -1.88
CA LYS A 9 -1.23 -2.95 -3.05
C LYS A 9 -0.39 -1.72 -2.78
N VAL A 10 -0.97 -0.72 -2.14
CA VAL A 10 -0.24 0.49 -1.81
C VAL A 10 0.91 0.17 -0.85
N LEU A 11 0.63 -0.56 0.21
CA LEU A 11 1.66 -0.90 1.17
C LEU A 11 2.75 -1.76 0.55
N SER A 12 2.38 -2.71 -0.30
CA SER A 12 3.35 -3.57 -0.97
C SER A 12 4.27 -2.77 -1.89
N GLU A 13 3.73 -1.82 -2.62
CA GLU A 13 4.55 -1.02 -3.53
C GLU A 13 5.52 -0.13 -2.77
N VAL A 14 5.07 0.44 -1.66
CA VAL A 14 5.94 1.27 -0.85
C VAL A 14 7.07 0.41 -0.27
N ASP A 15 6.74 -0.78 0.20
CA ASP A 15 7.75 -1.69 0.72
C ASP A 15 8.75 -2.11 -0.35
N LYS A 16 8.24 -2.44 -1.53
CA LYS A 16 9.07 -2.91 -2.62
C LYS A 16 10.06 -1.85 -3.08
N GLN A 17 9.70 -0.60 -2.99
CA GLN A 17 10.53 0.50 -3.46
C GLN A 17 11.37 1.16 -2.36
N LEU A 18 11.47 0.53 -1.20
CA LEU A 18 12.22 1.13 -0.09
C LEU A 18 13.69 1.40 -0.42
N ASP A 19 14.27 0.58 -1.27
CA ASP A 19 15.68 0.75 -1.62
C ASP A 19 15.90 1.75 -2.77
N ASP A 20 14.83 2.21 -3.38
CA ASP A 20 14.94 3.10 -4.52
C ASP A 20 15.12 4.54 -4.08
N ILE A 21 15.87 5.29 -4.85
CA ILE A 21 16.11 6.69 -4.52
C ILE A 21 14.85 7.52 -4.75
N SER A 22 14.13 7.24 -5.82
CA SER A 22 12.90 7.95 -6.10
C SER A 22 11.74 6.98 -6.19
N PHE A 23 10.57 7.44 -5.82
CA PHE A 23 9.39 6.59 -5.79
C PHE A 23 8.62 6.68 -7.10
N ASP A 24 8.31 5.53 -7.67
CA ASP A 24 7.53 5.44 -8.89
C ASP A 24 6.08 5.17 -8.51
N GLU A 25 5.22 6.15 -8.72
CA GLU A 25 3.82 6.03 -8.36
C GLU A 25 2.94 5.57 -9.53
N SER A 26 3.54 5.10 -10.60
CA SER A 26 2.76 4.68 -11.77
C SER A 26 1.84 3.50 -11.47
N PHE A 27 2.13 2.72 -10.43
CA PHE A 27 1.28 1.60 -10.06
C PHE A 27 -0.16 2.05 -9.76
N ILE A 28 -0.35 3.29 -9.37
CA ILE A 28 -1.68 3.80 -9.04
C ILE A 28 -2.60 3.72 -10.25
N LYS A 29 -2.06 3.91 -11.42
CA LYS A 29 -2.86 3.84 -12.65
C LYS A 29 -3.38 2.44 -12.92
N ASP A 30 -2.73 1.44 -12.37
CA ASP A 30 -3.14 0.06 -12.56
C ASP A 30 -4.22 -0.37 -11.56
N LEU A 31 -4.50 0.46 -10.58
CA LEU A 31 -5.54 0.14 -9.62
C LEU A 31 -6.90 0.40 -10.24
N LYS A 32 -7.78 -0.58 -10.14
CA LYS A 32 -9.11 -0.45 -10.73
C LYS A 32 -10.05 0.21 -9.74
N ALA A 33 -9.80 1.48 -9.53
CA ALA A 33 -10.58 2.26 -8.57
C ALA A 33 -10.46 3.72 -8.96
N SER A 34 -11.40 4.54 -8.53
CA SER A 34 -11.36 5.96 -8.83
C SER A 34 -10.21 6.62 -8.07
N ASP A 35 -9.72 7.71 -8.60
CA ASP A 35 -8.65 8.46 -7.94
C ASP A 35 -9.09 8.90 -6.55
N ASN A 36 -10.35 9.27 -6.44
CA ASN A 36 -10.89 9.72 -5.17
C ASN A 36 -10.84 8.62 -4.12
N ARG A 37 -11.19 7.39 -4.50
CA ARG A 37 -11.14 6.26 -3.58
C ARG A 37 -9.70 5.97 -3.16
N VAL A 38 -8.79 5.94 -4.13
CA VAL A 38 -7.38 5.66 -3.84
C VAL A 38 -6.81 6.73 -2.91
N ASN A 39 -7.10 7.98 -3.18
CA ASN A 39 -6.59 9.09 -2.36
C ASN A 39 -7.12 9.02 -0.94
N LYS A 40 -8.39 8.68 -0.78
CA LYS A 40 -8.96 8.56 0.55
C LYS A 40 -8.38 7.39 1.33
N ILE A 41 -8.08 6.30 0.63
CA ILE A 41 -7.45 5.16 1.27
C ILE A 41 -6.04 5.52 1.73
N ILE A 42 -5.28 6.22 0.88
CA ILE A 42 -3.94 6.65 1.25
C ILE A 42 -4.00 7.59 2.47
N GLU A 43 -4.94 8.50 2.46
CA GLU A 43 -5.12 9.41 3.58
C GLU A 43 -5.43 8.63 4.86
N THR A 44 -6.27 7.63 4.77
CA THR A 44 -6.62 6.77 5.90
C THR A 44 -5.38 6.02 6.41
N LEU A 45 -4.56 5.52 5.51
CA LEU A 45 -3.34 4.81 5.89
C LEU A 45 -2.37 5.74 6.63
N LEU A 46 -2.30 6.99 6.22
CA LEU A 46 -1.47 7.97 6.91
C LEU A 46 -2.05 8.26 8.30
N ASP A 47 -3.36 8.45 8.38
CA ASP A 47 -4.02 8.76 9.65
C ASP A 47 -3.92 7.62 10.64
N GLU A 48 -3.96 6.39 10.16
CA GLU A 48 -3.88 5.22 11.03
C GLU A 48 -2.45 4.82 11.36
N GLY A 49 -1.48 5.48 10.75
CA GLY A 49 -0.10 5.22 11.08
C GLY A 49 0.53 4.02 10.38
N TYR A 50 0.03 3.67 9.19
CA TYR A 50 0.63 2.58 8.41
C TYR A 50 1.69 3.09 7.45
N LEU A 51 1.57 4.35 7.03
CA LEU A 51 2.49 4.96 6.08
C LEU A 51 2.93 6.31 6.58
N THR A 52 4.05 6.77 6.07
CA THR A 52 4.51 8.13 6.32
C THR A 52 5.26 8.62 5.08
N GLY A 53 5.59 9.90 5.04
CA GLY A 53 6.34 10.47 3.93
C GLY A 53 5.50 10.85 2.73
N ILE A 54 4.19 10.97 2.91
CA ILE A 54 3.27 11.36 1.86
C ILE A 54 2.51 12.60 2.33
N LYS A 55 2.37 13.56 1.45
CA LYS A 55 1.69 14.80 1.77
C LYS A 55 0.37 14.87 1.05
N ILE A 56 -0.66 15.30 1.74
CA ILE A 56 -1.97 15.49 1.13
C ILE A 56 -2.24 16.98 1.05
N SER A 57 -2.50 17.46 -0.16
CA SER A 57 -2.87 18.85 -0.36
C SER A 57 -4.34 18.87 -0.73
N LYS A 58 -5.12 19.62 0.02
CA LYS A 58 -6.56 19.69 -0.21
C LYS A 58 -6.89 20.83 -1.15
N SER A 59 -7.79 20.58 -2.09
CA SER A 59 -8.24 21.61 -3.00
C SER A 59 -9.73 21.44 -3.24
N LYS A 60 -10.32 22.41 -3.91
CA LYS A 60 -11.75 22.39 -4.19
C LYS A 60 -12.13 21.25 -5.12
N THR A 61 -11.21 20.84 -5.98
CA THR A 61 -11.50 19.80 -6.95
C THR A 61 -11.07 18.41 -6.47
N GLY A 62 -10.58 18.32 -5.25
CA GLY A 62 -10.17 17.06 -4.67
C GLY A 62 -8.81 17.16 -4.02
N ASN A 63 -8.39 16.09 -3.38
CA ASN A 63 -7.10 16.08 -2.70
C ASN A 63 -6.01 15.64 -3.66
N ILE A 64 -4.84 16.23 -3.50
CA ILE A 64 -3.68 15.84 -4.27
C ILE A 64 -2.73 15.13 -3.34
N VAL A 65 -2.34 13.93 -3.73
CA VAL A 65 -1.43 13.11 -2.94
C VAL A 65 -0.04 13.25 -3.52
N MET A 66 0.90 13.67 -2.69
CA MET A 66 2.29 13.82 -3.12
C MET A 66 3.17 12.85 -2.37
N PHE A 67 3.84 11.98 -3.11
CA PHE A 67 4.74 11.00 -2.52
C PHE A 67 6.11 11.64 -2.39
N MET A 68 6.41 12.15 -1.19
CA MET A 68 7.67 12.83 -0.96
C MET A 68 8.80 11.83 -0.66
N SER A 69 8.64 11.07 0.38
CA SER A 69 9.57 10.03 0.76
C SER A 69 8.79 8.92 1.43
N PRO A 70 7.94 8.24 0.65
CA PRO A 70 7.01 7.28 1.24
C PRO A 70 7.72 6.08 1.83
N ARG A 71 7.28 5.68 3.00
CA ARG A 71 7.78 4.46 3.63
C ARG A 71 6.75 3.94 4.59
N LEU A 72 6.89 2.67 4.93
CA LEU A 72 6.00 2.06 5.89
C LEU A 72 6.47 2.38 7.29
N THR A 73 5.52 2.46 8.21
CA THR A 73 5.84 2.45 9.62
C THR A 73 6.02 0.99 10.03
N ILE A 74 6.46 0.76 11.25
CA ILE A 74 6.54 -0.62 11.78
C ILE A 74 5.16 -1.28 11.71
N LYS A 75 4.11 -0.52 12.02
CA LYS A 75 2.75 -1.02 11.95
C LYS A 75 2.39 -1.45 10.54
N GLY A 76 2.81 -0.68 9.53
CA GLY A 76 2.57 -1.04 8.14
C GLY A 76 3.31 -2.29 7.73
N MET A 77 4.54 -2.45 8.20
CA MET A 77 5.32 -3.65 7.91
C MET A 77 4.67 -4.88 8.52
N GLU A 78 4.19 -4.75 9.75
CA GLU A 78 3.51 -5.85 10.42
C GLU A 78 2.23 -6.25 9.67
N PHE A 79 1.50 -5.27 9.18
CA PHE A 79 0.30 -5.54 8.43
C PHE A 79 0.62 -6.35 7.16
N LEU A 80 1.67 -5.97 6.44
CA LEU A 80 2.06 -6.69 5.24
C LEU A 80 2.47 -8.12 5.57
N GLN A 81 3.22 -8.29 6.62
CA GLN A 81 3.68 -9.60 7.02
C GLN A 81 2.51 -10.51 7.38
N GLU A 82 1.54 -9.98 8.11
CA GLU A 82 0.38 -10.77 8.52
C GLU A 82 -0.51 -11.13 7.34
N ASN A 83 -0.57 -10.27 6.33
CA ASN A 83 -1.48 -10.47 5.22
C ASN A 83 -0.85 -11.11 3.99
N SER A 84 0.44 -11.25 3.95
CA SER A 84 1.10 -11.81 2.77
C SER A 84 0.72 -13.27 2.55
N THR A 85 0.61 -14.04 3.60
CA THR A 85 0.21 -15.43 3.50
C THR A 85 -1.22 -15.54 3.00
N MET A 86 -2.10 -14.72 3.55
CA MET A 86 -3.48 -14.71 3.12
C MET A 86 -3.60 -14.35 1.65
N GLN A 87 -2.79 -13.41 1.21
CA GLN A 87 -2.82 -12.98 -0.18
C GLN A 87 -2.35 -14.09 -1.10
N LYS A 88 -1.33 -14.82 -0.71
CA LYS A 88 -0.85 -15.95 -1.50
C LYS A 88 -1.90 -17.04 -1.59
N ILE A 89 -2.58 -17.33 -0.52
CA ILE A 89 -3.65 -18.31 -0.53
C ILE A 89 -4.76 -17.89 -1.46
N LYS A 90 -5.14 -16.63 -1.40
CA LYS A 90 -6.21 -16.13 -2.26
C LYS A 90 -5.83 -16.21 -3.72
N ASN A 91 -4.57 -16.12 -4.04
CA ASN A 91 -4.12 -16.18 -5.41
C ASN A 91 -3.95 -17.62 -5.90
N GLY A 92 -4.33 -18.58 -5.10
CA GLY A 92 -4.30 -19.95 -5.53
C GLY A 92 -2.98 -20.66 -5.40
N LEU A 93 -2.06 -20.10 -4.66
CA LEU A 93 -0.79 -20.76 -4.45
C LEU A 93 -1.03 -21.93 -3.53
N LYS A 94 -0.60 -23.10 -3.97
CA LYS A 94 -0.90 -24.25 -3.23
C LYS A 94 0.11 -24.66 -2.23
N ASP A 95 1.33 -24.37 -2.48
CA ASP A 95 2.36 -24.85 -1.62
C ASP A 95 2.50 -23.96 -0.42
N ILE A 96 1.64 -24.17 0.51
CA ILE A 96 1.61 -23.38 1.70
C ILE A 96 2.83 -23.54 2.55
N LYS A 97 3.50 -24.65 2.44
CA LYS A 97 4.69 -24.87 3.20
C LYS A 97 5.72 -23.84 2.93
N ASP A 98 5.76 -23.35 1.71
CA ASP A 98 6.76 -22.38 1.38
C ASP A 98 6.48 -21.04 1.97
N VAL A 99 5.34 -20.91 2.54
CA VAL A 99 4.95 -19.66 3.04
C VAL A 99 5.34 -19.44 4.43
N THR A 100 5.88 -20.39 5.02
CA THR A 100 6.12 -20.36 6.30
C THR A 100 7.13 -19.46 6.57
N PRO A 101 7.18 -18.74 7.07
CA PRO A 101 7.96 -18.01 7.31
C PRO A 101 8.70 -17.57 7.95
N PHE A 102 9.10 -17.24 8.07
CA PHE A 102 9.72 -16.56 8.56
C PHE A 102 9.69 -16.50 9.72
N ILE A 103 9.37 -16.99 10.02
CA ILE A 103 9.31 -16.85 11.09
C ILE A 103 10.20 -16.93 11.52
#